data_65879fbcf404dce637ff8f92d80e0fec
#
_entry.id   65879fbcf404dce637ff8f92d80e0fec
#
_cell.length_a   1.000
_cell.length_b   1.000
_cell.length_c   1.000
_cell.angle_alpha   90.00
_cell.angle_beta   90.00
_cell.angle_gamma   90.00
#
_symmetry.space_group_name_H-M   'P 1'
#
loop_
_entity.id
_entity.type
_entity.pdbx_description
1 polymer ?
#
loop_
_entity_poly.entity_id
_entity_poly.type
_entity_poly.pdbx_seq_one_letter_code
_entity_poly.pdbx_strand_id
1 'polypeptide(L)'
;MIKLIREGSVKYPWMLKIIIFLIAATFMIGMGWFGYESSQQPNAVAIVGPYTVNLEEFRRVYTRMYRFYKDELKQELVDEKELKQQVIQSMVDKKVWLVTADEWDIGISPDTLRYEIRKRKEFQTDGTFDAGLYHRILSQNRYSPKEFEQQLTRDLQTQHAQIIAQDVATLNPSEVQEAEELAARQTAGMKDEAEIERIRKRIRLQILFQKKQRALQAFQAAKRLTSDVEIRQEYL
;
A
#
# COMPACT_ATOMS: atom_id res chain seq x y z
N MET A 1 4.44 -55.55 -12.67
CA MET A 1 4.06 -54.67 -11.53
C MET A 1 2.62 -54.91 -11.03
N ILE A 2 1.64 -55.20 -11.87
CA ILE A 2 0.23 -55.42 -11.43
C ILE A 2 0.05 -56.66 -10.55
N LYS A 3 0.87 -57.75 -10.76
CA LYS A 3 0.81 -58.95 -9.93
C LYS A 3 1.22 -58.75 -8.47
N LEU A 4 2.24 -57.90 -8.21
CA LEU A 4 2.70 -57.57 -6.86
C LEU A 4 1.65 -56.78 -6.04
N ILE A 5 0.88 -55.92 -6.69
CA ILE A 5 -0.22 -55.16 -6.04
C ILE A 5 -1.38 -56.11 -5.70
N ARG A 6 -1.68 -57.06 -6.61
CA ARG A 6 -2.78 -58.02 -6.41
C ARG A 6 -2.48 -59.07 -5.31
N GLU A 7 -1.23 -59.56 -5.20
CA GLU A 7 -0.82 -60.48 -4.16
C GLU A 7 -0.69 -59.79 -2.79
N GLY A 8 -0.23 -58.53 -2.75
CA GLY A 8 -0.15 -57.73 -1.54
C GLY A 8 -1.54 -57.37 -0.95
N SER A 9 -2.53 -57.10 -1.81
CA SER A 9 -3.88 -56.77 -1.37
C SER A 9 -4.65 -57.92 -0.73
N VAL A 10 -4.33 -59.18 -1.12
CA VAL A 10 -4.97 -60.38 -0.56
C VAL A 10 -4.33 -60.81 0.78
N LYS A 11 -2.99 -60.59 0.93
CA LYS A 11 -2.25 -61.01 2.10
C LYS A 11 -2.26 -60.01 3.27
N TYR A 12 -2.42 -58.68 2.95
CA TYR A 12 -2.48 -57.63 3.95
C TYR A 12 -3.54 -56.55 3.56
N PRO A 13 -4.84 -56.84 3.69
CA PRO A 13 -5.91 -55.93 3.26
C PRO A 13 -5.92 -54.58 4.03
N TRP A 14 -5.29 -54.54 5.20
CA TRP A 14 -5.17 -53.32 6.00
C TRP A 14 -4.14 -52.34 5.44
N MET A 15 -3.06 -52.79 4.79
CA MET A 15 -2.06 -51.96 4.15
C MET A 15 -2.69 -51.12 3.00
N LEU A 16 -3.56 -51.75 2.21
CA LEU A 16 -4.27 -51.04 1.13
C LEU A 16 -5.18 -49.97 1.71
N LYS A 17 -5.87 -50.26 2.83
CA LYS A 17 -6.70 -49.28 3.53
C LYS A 17 -5.88 -48.11 4.08
N ILE A 18 -4.68 -48.34 4.60
CA ILE A 18 -3.78 -47.26 5.07
C ILE A 18 -3.29 -46.42 3.92
N ILE A 19 -2.92 -47.00 2.78
CA ILE A 19 -2.46 -46.23 1.61
C ILE A 19 -3.58 -45.36 1.08
N ILE A 20 -4.81 -45.92 0.93
CA ILE A 20 -5.98 -45.14 0.50
C ILE A 20 -6.31 -44.02 1.51
N PHE A 21 -6.23 -44.31 2.81
CA PHE A 21 -6.45 -43.32 3.85
C PHE A 21 -5.41 -42.22 3.83
N LEU A 22 -4.14 -42.55 3.57
CA LEU A 22 -3.03 -41.60 3.50
C LEU A 22 -3.18 -40.69 2.25
N ILE A 23 -3.59 -41.25 1.10
CA ILE A 23 -3.92 -40.49 -0.11
C ILE A 23 -5.13 -39.60 0.13
N ALA A 24 -6.19 -40.11 0.74
CA ALA A 24 -7.38 -39.33 1.07
C ALA A 24 -7.07 -38.20 2.09
N ALA A 25 -6.23 -38.48 3.08
CA ALA A 25 -5.79 -37.47 4.05
C ALA A 25 -4.94 -36.36 3.42
N THR A 26 -4.00 -36.71 2.52
CA THR A 26 -3.23 -35.68 1.77
C THR A 26 -4.13 -34.85 0.84
N PHE A 27 -5.14 -35.46 0.22
CA PHE A 27 -6.13 -34.73 -0.57
C PHE A 27 -7.01 -33.83 0.29
N MET A 28 -7.50 -34.32 1.45
CA MET A 28 -8.29 -33.50 2.36
C MET A 28 -7.50 -32.32 2.94
N ILE A 29 -6.23 -32.54 3.31
CA ILE A 29 -5.36 -31.47 3.80
C ILE A 29 -5.07 -30.48 2.67
N GLY A 30 -4.73 -30.93 1.47
CA GLY A 30 -4.45 -30.08 0.32
C GLY A 30 -5.68 -29.27 -0.12
N MET A 31 -6.83 -29.90 -0.33
CA MET A 31 -8.06 -29.20 -0.73
C MET A 31 -8.65 -28.39 0.41
N GLY A 32 -8.54 -28.83 1.67
CA GLY A 32 -9.00 -28.08 2.84
C GLY A 32 -8.20 -26.81 3.06
N TRP A 33 -6.88 -26.87 2.87
CA TRP A 33 -6.02 -25.69 3.01
C TRP A 33 -6.27 -24.66 1.91
N PHE A 34 -6.26 -25.07 0.64
CA PHE A 34 -6.55 -24.16 -0.49
C PHE A 34 -8.02 -23.69 -0.52
N GLY A 35 -8.99 -24.55 -0.16
CA GLY A 35 -10.41 -24.18 -0.11
C GLY A 35 -10.76 -23.28 1.07
N TYR A 36 -10.07 -23.44 2.20
CA TYR A 36 -10.28 -22.61 3.39
C TYR A 36 -9.79 -21.17 3.20
N GLU A 37 -8.63 -21.00 2.56
CA GLU A 37 -8.07 -19.68 2.28
C GLU A 37 -8.92 -18.88 1.27
N SER A 38 -9.41 -19.52 0.22
CA SER A 38 -10.26 -18.85 -0.78
C SER A 38 -11.71 -18.61 -0.32
N SER A 39 -12.22 -19.40 0.63
CA SER A 39 -13.60 -19.25 1.14
C SER A 39 -13.72 -18.23 2.29
N GLN A 40 -12.62 -17.80 2.92
CA GLN A 40 -12.64 -16.85 4.04
C GLN A 40 -12.77 -15.36 3.65
N GLN A 41 -12.80 -15.02 2.36
CA GLN A 41 -12.91 -13.62 1.93
C GLN A 41 -13.98 -13.42 0.84
N PRO A 42 -15.25 -13.73 1.12
CA PRO A 42 -16.33 -13.60 0.12
C PRO A 42 -16.55 -12.16 -0.35
N ASN A 43 -16.07 -11.16 0.41
CA ASN A 43 -16.24 -9.74 0.14
C ASN A 43 -14.94 -9.02 -0.22
N ALA A 44 -13.88 -9.73 -0.62
CA ALA A 44 -12.64 -9.13 -1.06
C ALA A 44 -12.80 -8.61 -2.51
N VAL A 45 -12.60 -7.33 -2.71
CA VAL A 45 -12.58 -6.66 -4.04
C VAL A 45 -11.22 -6.78 -4.69
N ALA A 46 -10.15 -6.77 -3.89
CA ALA A 46 -8.80 -7.08 -4.33
C ALA A 46 -8.00 -7.76 -3.22
N ILE A 47 -7.01 -8.55 -3.64
CA ILE A 47 -6.06 -9.24 -2.77
C ILE A 47 -4.66 -8.82 -3.23
N VAL A 48 -3.77 -8.49 -2.28
CA VAL A 48 -2.39 -8.11 -2.54
C VAL A 48 -1.50 -8.79 -1.51
N GLY A 49 -0.92 -9.94 -1.86
CA GLY A 49 -0.20 -10.79 -0.93
C GLY A 49 -1.05 -11.10 0.32
N PRO A 50 -0.59 -10.76 1.55
CA PRO A 50 -1.36 -11.00 2.78
C PRO A 50 -2.49 -10.00 3.02
N TYR A 51 -2.60 -8.95 2.21
CA TYR A 51 -3.55 -7.86 2.40
C TYR A 51 -4.76 -7.98 1.49
N THR A 52 -5.93 -7.65 2.04
CA THR A 52 -7.18 -7.59 1.29
C THR A 52 -7.76 -6.19 1.27
N VAL A 53 -8.47 -5.88 0.18
CA VAL A 53 -9.35 -4.72 0.07
C VAL A 53 -10.77 -5.25 0.15
N ASN A 54 -11.45 -4.98 1.26
CA ASN A 54 -12.83 -5.41 1.46
C ASN A 54 -13.82 -4.49 0.75
N LEU A 55 -14.98 -5.04 0.36
CA LEU A 55 -16.04 -4.30 -0.31
C LEU A 55 -16.53 -3.09 0.48
N GLU A 56 -16.59 -3.19 1.81
CA GLU A 56 -16.96 -2.04 2.65
C GLU A 56 -15.91 -0.93 2.64
N GLU A 57 -14.61 -1.30 2.71
CA GLU A 57 -13.50 -0.36 2.61
C GLU A 57 -13.52 0.34 1.25
N PHE A 58 -13.71 -0.43 0.17
CA PHE A 58 -13.85 0.10 -1.18
C PHE A 58 -15.03 1.08 -1.31
N ARG A 59 -16.23 0.69 -0.85
CA ARG A 59 -17.43 1.56 -0.89
C ARG A 59 -17.24 2.87 -0.11
N ARG A 60 -16.60 2.81 1.05
CA ARG A 60 -16.31 4.04 1.83
C ARG A 60 -15.38 4.99 1.09
N VAL A 61 -14.29 4.46 0.49
CA VAL A 61 -13.34 5.28 -0.27
C VAL A 61 -14.00 5.82 -1.54
N TYR A 62 -14.73 4.99 -2.27
CA TYR A 62 -15.48 5.38 -3.46
C TYR A 62 -16.49 6.50 -3.16
N THR A 63 -17.32 6.34 -2.14
CA THR A 63 -18.32 7.35 -1.77
C THR A 63 -17.67 8.68 -1.39
N ARG A 64 -16.54 8.65 -0.67
CA ARG A 64 -15.78 9.86 -0.33
C ARG A 64 -15.23 10.54 -1.57
N MET A 65 -14.63 9.79 -2.48
CA MET A 65 -14.08 10.31 -3.71
C MET A 65 -15.17 10.87 -4.62
N TYR A 66 -16.29 10.16 -4.77
CA TYR A 66 -17.44 10.62 -5.54
C TYR A 66 -17.99 11.94 -5.03
N ARG A 67 -18.15 12.08 -3.69
CA ARG A 67 -18.58 13.35 -3.08
C ARG A 67 -17.58 14.47 -3.32
N PHE A 68 -16.29 14.18 -3.21
CA PHE A 68 -15.25 15.16 -3.49
C PHE A 68 -15.34 15.68 -4.92
N TYR A 69 -15.49 14.82 -5.92
CA TYR A 69 -15.65 15.24 -7.32
C TYR A 69 -16.93 16.06 -7.53
N LYS A 70 -18.03 15.63 -6.92
CA LYS A 70 -19.32 16.27 -7.12
C LYS A 70 -19.49 17.57 -6.34
N ASP A 71 -19.11 17.56 -5.05
CA ASP A 71 -19.41 18.66 -4.13
C ASP A 71 -18.30 19.73 -4.13
N GLU A 72 -17.02 19.31 -4.16
CA GLU A 72 -15.87 20.21 -4.09
C GLU A 72 -15.43 20.67 -5.49
N LEU A 73 -15.28 19.74 -6.44
CA LEU A 73 -14.83 20.06 -7.80
C LEU A 73 -15.99 20.44 -8.72
N LYS A 74 -17.25 20.33 -8.27
CA LYS A 74 -18.47 20.68 -9.02
C LYS A 74 -18.55 20.05 -10.42
N GLN A 75 -18.02 18.84 -10.57
CA GLN A 75 -18.12 18.09 -11.82
C GLN A 75 -19.54 17.55 -11.97
N GLU A 76 -20.24 18.01 -13.01
CA GLU A 76 -21.63 17.60 -13.30
C GLU A 76 -21.71 16.11 -13.74
N LEU A 77 -20.69 15.63 -14.48
CA LEU A 77 -20.60 14.26 -14.96
C LEU A 77 -19.34 13.58 -14.39
N VAL A 78 -19.55 12.60 -13.55
CA VAL A 78 -18.49 11.73 -13.02
C VAL A 78 -18.66 10.37 -13.68
N ASP A 79 -17.66 9.90 -14.42
CA ASP A 79 -17.65 8.53 -14.93
C ASP A 79 -17.44 7.56 -13.76
N GLU A 80 -18.54 6.92 -13.36
CA GLU A 80 -18.52 6.00 -12.21
C GLU A 80 -17.60 4.81 -12.42
N LYS A 81 -17.48 4.31 -13.64
CA LYS A 81 -16.63 3.17 -13.95
C LYS A 81 -15.16 3.55 -13.84
N GLU A 82 -14.80 4.69 -14.42
CA GLU A 82 -13.43 5.21 -14.32
C GLU A 82 -13.07 5.53 -12.86
N LEU A 83 -13.98 6.15 -12.12
CA LEU A 83 -13.78 6.45 -10.71
C LEU A 83 -13.60 5.19 -9.86
N LYS A 84 -14.40 4.14 -10.08
CA LYS A 84 -14.23 2.85 -9.39
C LYS A 84 -12.87 2.23 -9.69
N GLN A 85 -12.42 2.27 -10.95
CA GLN A 85 -11.10 1.79 -11.33
C GLN A 85 -9.98 2.61 -10.67
N GLN A 86 -10.07 3.92 -10.64
CA GLN A 86 -9.09 4.77 -9.95
C GLN A 86 -9.03 4.46 -8.46
N VAL A 87 -10.18 4.30 -7.81
CA VAL A 87 -10.26 3.97 -6.39
C VAL A 87 -9.60 2.62 -6.12
N ILE A 88 -9.97 1.56 -6.85
CA ILE A 88 -9.39 0.24 -6.59
C ILE A 88 -7.89 0.22 -6.87
N GLN A 89 -7.41 0.89 -7.92
CA GLN A 89 -5.99 1.00 -8.21
C GLN A 89 -5.25 1.68 -7.05
N SER A 90 -5.76 2.81 -6.54
CA SER A 90 -5.14 3.51 -5.42
C SER A 90 -5.10 2.67 -4.14
N MET A 91 -6.14 1.86 -3.89
CA MET A 91 -6.19 0.97 -2.74
C MET A 91 -5.21 -0.21 -2.88
N VAL A 92 -5.11 -0.81 -4.08
CA VAL A 92 -4.11 -1.83 -4.40
C VAL A 92 -2.70 -1.27 -4.22
N ASP A 93 -2.43 -0.10 -4.77
CA ASP A 93 -1.13 0.57 -4.64
C ASP A 93 -0.74 0.80 -3.18
N LYS A 94 -1.69 1.18 -2.33
CA LYS A 94 -1.46 1.30 -0.89
C LYS A 94 -1.12 -0.05 -0.25
N LYS A 95 -1.78 -1.15 -0.66
CA LYS A 95 -1.47 -2.49 -0.15
C LYS A 95 -0.09 -2.99 -0.64
N VAL A 96 0.29 -2.67 -1.88
CA VAL A 96 1.64 -2.96 -2.41
C VAL A 96 2.73 -2.31 -1.54
N TRP A 97 2.50 -1.06 -1.10
CA TRP A 97 3.42 -0.39 -0.17
C TRP A 97 3.45 -1.03 1.22
N LEU A 98 2.34 -1.59 1.70
CA LEU A 98 2.34 -2.36 2.95
C LEU A 98 3.12 -3.65 2.82
N VAL A 99 2.96 -4.40 1.71
CA VAL A 99 3.79 -5.58 1.41
C VAL A 99 5.28 -5.20 1.39
N THR A 100 5.61 -4.08 0.75
CA THR A 100 6.98 -3.56 0.72
C THR A 100 7.49 -3.22 2.12
N ALA A 101 6.66 -2.60 2.95
CA ALA A 101 7.02 -2.26 4.32
C ALA A 101 7.28 -3.50 5.19
N ASP A 102 6.49 -4.56 5.00
CA ASP A 102 6.70 -5.84 5.68
C ASP A 102 8.01 -6.52 5.23
N GLU A 103 8.26 -6.55 3.91
CA GLU A 103 9.51 -7.13 3.37
C GLU A 103 10.77 -6.38 3.84
N TRP A 104 10.65 -5.09 4.10
CA TRP A 104 11.74 -4.27 4.62
C TRP A 104 11.76 -4.22 6.14
N ASP A 105 10.90 -4.98 6.83
CA ASP A 105 10.76 -5.01 8.29
C ASP A 105 10.62 -3.62 8.92
N ILE A 106 9.79 -2.77 8.28
CA ILE A 106 9.55 -1.39 8.74
C ILE A 106 8.60 -1.41 9.93
N GLY A 107 9.16 -1.33 11.13
CA GLY A 107 8.41 -1.17 12.38
C GLY A 107 8.15 0.30 12.73
N ILE A 108 7.01 0.56 13.38
CA ILE A 108 6.69 1.87 13.97
C ILE A 108 6.73 1.74 15.49
N SER A 109 7.62 2.49 16.13
CA SER A 109 7.72 2.45 17.60
C SER A 109 6.46 3.06 18.26
N PRO A 110 6.09 2.60 19.47
CA PRO A 110 4.98 3.21 20.20
C PRO A 110 5.18 4.71 20.49
N ASP A 111 6.43 5.15 20.63
CA ASP A 111 6.76 6.56 20.83
C ASP A 111 6.52 7.40 19.58
N THR A 112 6.91 6.88 18.41
CA THR A 112 6.63 7.51 17.11
C THR A 112 5.13 7.62 16.88
N LEU A 113 4.38 6.55 17.14
CA LEU A 113 2.94 6.55 16.99
C LEU A 113 2.28 7.60 17.90
N ARG A 114 2.66 7.64 19.18
CA ARG A 114 2.16 8.64 20.14
C ARG A 114 2.51 10.07 19.73
N TYR A 115 3.73 10.29 19.23
CA TYR A 115 4.16 11.59 18.73
C TYR A 115 3.29 12.03 17.54
N GLU A 116 3.07 11.16 16.56
CA GLU A 116 2.25 11.48 15.39
C GLU A 116 0.78 11.73 15.73
N ILE A 117 0.21 11.02 16.72
CA ILE A 117 -1.13 11.31 17.24
C ILE A 117 -1.19 12.68 17.89
N ARG A 118 -0.24 12.98 18.79
CA ARG A 118 -0.21 14.26 19.53
C ARG A 118 0.01 15.48 18.66
N LYS A 119 0.74 15.31 17.55
CA LYS A 119 1.05 16.36 16.59
C LYS A 119 -0.16 16.79 15.75
N ARG A 120 -1.19 15.98 15.65
CA ARG A 120 -2.39 16.26 14.87
C ARG A 120 -3.21 17.37 15.50
N LYS A 121 -3.40 18.47 14.75
CA LYS A 121 -4.12 19.65 15.22
C LYS A 121 -5.58 19.37 15.60
N GLU A 122 -6.21 18.41 14.89
CA GLU A 122 -7.58 17.99 15.18
C GLU A 122 -7.76 17.39 16.58
N PHE A 123 -6.69 16.93 17.23
CA PHE A 123 -6.71 16.38 18.59
C PHE A 123 -6.13 17.33 19.64
N GLN A 124 -6.00 18.60 19.30
CA GLN A 124 -5.41 19.60 20.18
C GLN A 124 -6.43 20.64 20.62
N THR A 125 -6.35 21.04 21.88
CA THR A 125 -7.00 22.22 22.45
C THR A 125 -5.89 23.17 22.89
N ASP A 126 -5.93 24.41 22.41
CA ASP A 126 -4.90 25.44 22.66
C ASP A 126 -3.46 24.98 22.35
N GLY A 127 -3.28 24.19 21.28
CA GLY A 127 -1.99 23.69 20.84
C GLY A 127 -1.45 22.50 21.64
N THR A 128 -2.22 21.98 22.59
CA THR A 128 -1.86 20.83 23.42
C THR A 128 -2.82 19.66 23.15
N PHE A 129 -2.28 18.43 23.11
CA PHE A 129 -3.08 17.23 22.91
C PHE A 129 -4.15 17.08 24.01
N ASP A 130 -5.40 16.89 23.58
CA ASP A 130 -6.56 16.67 24.43
C ASP A 130 -7.10 15.26 24.23
N ALA A 131 -6.93 14.41 25.23
CA ALA A 131 -7.40 13.01 25.18
C ALA A 131 -8.93 12.91 25.08
N GLY A 132 -9.67 13.82 25.71
CA GLY A 132 -11.14 13.85 25.63
C GLY A 132 -11.62 14.20 24.22
N LEU A 133 -10.99 15.19 23.60
CA LEU A 133 -11.24 15.58 22.22
C LEU A 133 -10.89 14.43 21.25
N TYR A 134 -9.73 13.77 21.44
CA TYR A 134 -9.32 12.60 20.68
C TYR A 134 -10.39 11.50 20.70
N HIS A 135 -10.82 11.06 21.90
CA HIS A 135 -11.85 10.03 22.03
C HIS A 135 -13.19 10.45 21.41
N ARG A 136 -13.59 11.70 21.56
CA ARG A 136 -14.83 12.24 21.00
C ARG A 136 -14.81 12.21 19.47
N ILE A 137 -13.72 12.70 18.86
CA ILE A 137 -13.57 12.71 17.40
C ILE A 137 -13.58 11.29 16.84
N LEU A 138 -12.85 10.36 17.46
CA LEU A 138 -12.86 8.97 17.01
C LEU A 138 -14.24 8.35 17.08
N SER A 139 -14.95 8.54 18.20
CA SER A 139 -16.32 8.02 18.38
C SER A 139 -17.30 8.59 17.36
N GLN A 140 -17.21 9.89 17.05
CA GLN A 140 -18.04 10.53 16.01
C GLN A 140 -17.77 9.94 14.62
N ASN A 141 -16.54 9.52 14.36
CA ASN A 141 -16.15 8.87 13.11
C ASN A 141 -16.30 7.33 13.15
N ARG A 142 -16.87 6.78 14.22
CA ARG A 142 -17.07 5.33 14.44
C ARG A 142 -15.76 4.54 14.45
N TYR A 143 -14.69 5.13 14.96
CA TYR A 143 -13.41 4.46 15.19
C TYR A 143 -13.20 4.21 16.68
N SER A 144 -12.70 3.03 17.03
CA SER A 144 -12.06 2.83 18.33
C SER A 144 -10.62 3.35 18.29
N PRO A 145 -10.02 3.75 19.44
CA PRO A 145 -8.60 4.11 19.51
C PRO A 145 -7.68 3.06 18.89
N LYS A 146 -7.94 1.78 19.19
CA LYS A 146 -7.15 0.66 18.68
C LYS A 146 -7.18 0.57 17.14
N GLU A 147 -8.35 0.70 16.54
CA GLU A 147 -8.50 0.67 15.07
C GLU A 147 -7.80 1.87 14.41
N PHE A 148 -7.95 3.05 15.01
CA PHE A 148 -7.27 4.25 14.53
C PHE A 148 -5.76 4.14 14.63
N GLU A 149 -5.22 3.67 15.76
CA GLU A 149 -3.80 3.47 15.98
C GLU A 149 -3.22 2.42 15.03
N GLN A 150 -3.93 1.32 14.79
CA GLN A 150 -3.54 0.32 13.80
C GLN A 150 -3.53 0.90 12.38
N GLN A 151 -4.54 1.68 12.02
CA GLN A 151 -4.59 2.33 10.71
C GLN A 151 -3.45 3.33 10.55
N LEU A 152 -3.19 4.16 11.55
CA LEU A 152 -2.11 5.13 11.55
C LEU A 152 -0.73 4.44 11.47
N THR A 153 -0.55 3.33 12.19
CA THR A 153 0.68 2.53 12.08
C THR A 153 0.93 2.08 10.64
N ARG A 154 -0.08 1.53 9.96
CA ARG A 154 0.02 1.11 8.55
C ARG A 154 0.30 2.29 7.61
N ASP A 155 -0.31 3.43 7.87
CA ASP A 155 -0.08 4.64 7.07
C ASP A 155 1.37 5.13 7.23
N LEU A 156 1.91 5.10 8.44
CA LEU A 156 3.30 5.45 8.72
C LEU A 156 4.29 4.45 8.12
N GLN A 157 4.01 3.14 8.19
CA GLN A 157 4.81 2.12 7.52
C GLN A 157 4.88 2.35 6.01
N THR A 158 3.73 2.60 5.38
CA THR A 158 3.66 2.95 3.95
C THR A 158 4.48 4.20 3.64
N GLN A 159 4.33 5.25 4.43
CA GLN A 159 5.07 6.50 4.25
C GLN A 159 6.58 6.30 4.38
N HIS A 160 7.03 5.53 5.37
CA HIS A 160 8.45 5.24 5.56
C HIS A 160 9.02 4.41 4.39
N ALA A 161 8.28 3.41 3.90
CA ALA A 161 8.68 2.64 2.72
C ALA A 161 8.85 3.55 1.49
N GLN A 162 7.92 4.48 1.27
CA GLN A 162 8.00 5.44 0.17
C GLN A 162 9.20 6.39 0.31
N ILE A 163 9.47 6.87 1.52
CA ILE A 163 10.64 7.74 1.79
C ILE A 163 11.93 6.98 1.49
N ILE A 164 12.07 5.75 1.96
CA ILE A 164 13.25 4.92 1.69
C ILE A 164 13.43 4.71 0.18
N ALA A 165 12.34 4.35 -0.54
CA ALA A 165 12.39 4.16 -1.99
C ALA A 165 12.78 5.44 -2.75
N GLN A 166 12.38 6.61 -2.26
CA GLN A 166 12.76 7.90 -2.85
C GLN A 166 14.20 8.29 -2.55
N ASP A 167 14.70 7.99 -1.34
CA ASP A 167 16.00 8.45 -0.89
C ASP A 167 17.17 7.73 -1.55
N VAL A 168 16.92 6.58 -2.18
CA VAL A 168 17.91 5.91 -3.04
C VAL A 168 18.24 6.74 -4.29
N ALA A 169 17.30 7.59 -4.76
CA ALA A 169 17.51 8.39 -5.95
C ALA A 169 18.36 9.65 -5.64
N THR A 170 19.56 9.68 -6.20
CA THR A 170 20.52 10.81 -6.14
C THR A 170 20.80 11.33 -7.54
N LEU A 171 21.21 12.60 -7.68
CA LEU A 171 21.63 13.14 -8.97
C LEU A 171 22.95 12.51 -9.41
N ASN A 172 23.01 12.06 -10.64
CA ASN A 172 24.27 11.64 -11.26
C ASN A 172 25.05 12.87 -11.80
N PRO A 173 26.34 12.73 -12.19
CA PRO A 173 27.15 13.86 -12.66
C PRO A 173 26.55 14.61 -13.86
N SER A 174 25.91 13.92 -14.81
CA SER A 174 25.30 14.55 -15.98
C SER A 174 24.07 15.38 -15.61
N GLU A 175 23.26 14.91 -14.65
CA GLU A 175 22.10 15.65 -14.14
C GLU A 175 22.52 16.88 -13.32
N VAL A 176 23.65 16.79 -12.59
CA VAL A 176 24.24 17.95 -11.92
C VAL A 176 24.70 18.98 -12.95
N GLN A 177 25.37 18.54 -14.03
CA GLN A 177 25.78 19.44 -15.11
C GLN A 177 24.58 20.10 -15.81
N GLU A 178 23.53 19.36 -16.11
CA GLU A 178 22.27 19.90 -16.66
C GLU A 178 21.66 20.96 -15.74
N ALA A 179 21.66 20.72 -14.44
CA ALA A 179 21.18 21.69 -13.44
C ALA A 179 22.00 22.97 -13.46
N GLU A 180 23.34 22.88 -13.58
CA GLU A 180 24.23 24.06 -13.67
C GLU A 180 24.02 24.84 -14.96
N GLU A 181 23.87 24.16 -16.10
CA GLU A 181 23.60 24.82 -17.39
C GLU A 181 22.24 25.55 -17.38
N LEU A 182 21.19 24.92 -16.81
CA LEU A 182 19.90 25.57 -16.64
C LEU A 182 19.97 26.79 -15.71
N ALA A 183 20.71 26.64 -14.61
CA ALA A 183 20.94 27.74 -13.69
C ALA A 183 21.67 28.90 -14.35
N ALA A 184 22.75 28.62 -15.09
CA ALA A 184 23.52 29.63 -15.82
C ALA A 184 22.64 30.39 -16.84
N ARG A 185 21.76 29.70 -17.56
CA ARG A 185 20.81 30.33 -18.50
C ARG A 185 19.81 31.24 -17.78
N GLN A 186 19.27 30.81 -16.61
CA GLN A 186 18.31 31.60 -15.86
C GLN A 186 18.93 32.80 -15.14
N THR A 187 20.19 32.72 -14.81
CA THR A 187 20.91 33.78 -14.09
C THR A 187 21.75 34.67 -14.99
N ALA A 188 21.66 34.49 -16.32
CA ALA A 188 22.40 35.30 -17.29
C ALA A 188 22.05 36.79 -17.14
N GLY A 189 23.07 37.61 -16.83
CA GLY A 189 22.91 39.06 -16.60
C GLY A 189 22.56 39.47 -15.15
N MET A 190 22.34 38.53 -14.24
CA MET A 190 22.18 38.82 -12.81
C MET A 190 23.55 39.17 -12.17
N LYS A 191 23.53 40.10 -11.21
CA LYS A 191 24.71 40.56 -10.49
C LYS A 191 24.72 40.14 -9.02
N ASP A 192 23.57 39.79 -8.47
CA ASP A 192 23.44 39.38 -7.08
C ASP A 192 23.82 37.89 -6.93
N GLU A 193 24.98 37.67 -6.37
CA GLU A 193 25.55 36.32 -6.17
C GLU A 193 24.73 35.46 -5.21
N ALA A 194 24.07 36.06 -4.20
CA ALA A 194 23.20 35.34 -3.27
C ALA A 194 21.91 34.87 -3.96
N GLU A 195 21.38 35.68 -4.88
CA GLU A 195 20.20 35.30 -5.65
C GLU A 195 20.53 34.22 -6.69
N ILE A 196 21.68 34.33 -7.37
CA ILE A 196 22.21 33.31 -8.28
C ILE A 196 22.31 31.96 -7.57
N GLU A 197 22.91 31.93 -6.38
CA GLU A 197 23.05 30.68 -5.63
C GLU A 197 21.69 30.09 -5.17
N ARG A 198 20.74 30.92 -4.79
CA ARG A 198 19.34 30.49 -4.49
C ARG A 198 18.69 29.82 -5.69
N ILE A 199 18.83 30.42 -6.89
CA ILE A 199 18.28 29.86 -8.14
C ILE A 199 18.96 28.54 -8.46
N ARG A 200 20.29 28.45 -8.36
CA ARG A 200 21.06 27.22 -8.58
C ARG A 200 20.60 26.08 -7.66
N LYS A 201 20.48 26.38 -6.37
CA LYS A 201 19.98 25.42 -5.38
C LYS A 201 18.54 24.96 -5.68
N ARG A 202 17.67 25.89 -6.04
CA ARG A 202 16.28 25.59 -6.39
C ARG A 202 16.18 24.65 -7.61
N ILE A 203 16.96 24.89 -8.65
CA ILE A 203 16.98 24.06 -9.86
C ILE A 203 17.46 22.64 -9.54
N ARG A 204 18.58 22.52 -8.80
CA ARG A 204 19.05 21.20 -8.35
C ARG A 204 18.01 20.44 -7.55
N LEU A 205 17.34 21.09 -6.61
CA LEU A 205 16.28 20.48 -5.81
C LEU A 205 15.08 20.06 -6.67
N GLN A 206 14.71 20.87 -7.67
CA GLN A 206 13.62 20.55 -8.59
C GLN A 206 13.92 19.31 -9.43
N ILE A 207 15.12 19.20 -10.00
CA ILE A 207 15.56 18.04 -10.78
C ILE A 207 15.62 16.79 -9.89
N LEU A 208 16.20 16.92 -8.69
CA LEU A 208 16.24 15.82 -7.71
C LEU A 208 14.83 15.36 -7.32
N PHE A 209 13.92 16.30 -7.07
CA PHE A 209 12.52 15.97 -6.75
C PHE A 209 11.84 15.20 -7.87
N GLN A 210 11.98 15.64 -9.12
CA GLN A 210 11.43 14.95 -10.28
C GLN A 210 12.03 13.55 -10.44
N LYS A 211 13.34 13.40 -10.19
CA LYS A 211 14.00 12.09 -10.22
C LYS A 211 13.47 11.17 -9.13
N LYS A 212 13.33 11.66 -7.91
CA LYS A 212 12.75 10.92 -6.78
C LYS A 212 11.33 10.45 -7.09
N GLN A 213 10.50 11.30 -7.70
CA GLN A 213 9.13 10.93 -8.09
C GLN A 213 9.13 9.85 -9.18
N ARG A 214 9.99 9.96 -10.20
CA ARG A 214 10.12 8.93 -11.24
C ARG A 214 10.62 7.59 -10.66
N ALA A 215 11.59 7.64 -9.75
CA ALA A 215 12.11 6.44 -9.07
C ALA A 215 11.01 5.75 -8.25
N LEU A 216 10.21 6.52 -7.50
CA LEU A 216 9.10 6.02 -6.72
C LEU A 216 8.05 5.32 -7.60
N GLN A 217 7.65 5.96 -8.70
CA GLN A 217 6.69 5.40 -9.65
C GLN A 217 7.22 4.13 -10.32
N ALA A 218 8.48 4.13 -10.75
CA ALA A 218 9.12 2.96 -11.36
C ALA A 218 9.22 1.80 -10.37
N PHE A 219 9.63 2.08 -9.12
CA PHE A 219 9.68 1.08 -8.06
C PHE A 219 8.29 0.49 -7.78
N GLN A 220 7.28 1.34 -7.61
CA GLN A 220 5.91 0.91 -7.36
C GLN A 220 5.36 0.04 -8.51
N ALA A 221 5.59 0.44 -9.76
CA ALA A 221 5.19 -0.32 -10.93
C ALA A 221 5.88 -1.71 -10.97
N ALA A 222 7.20 -1.76 -10.73
CA ALA A 222 7.95 -3.01 -10.65
C ALA A 222 7.47 -3.89 -9.51
N LYS A 223 7.25 -3.31 -8.31
CA LYS A 223 6.79 -4.03 -7.14
C LYS A 223 5.39 -4.61 -7.33
N ARG A 224 4.51 -3.87 -7.99
CA ARG A 224 3.17 -4.36 -8.33
C ARG A 224 3.19 -5.59 -9.23
N LEU A 225 4.14 -5.68 -10.18
CA LEU A 225 4.29 -6.85 -11.05
C LEU A 225 4.81 -8.09 -10.29
N THR A 226 5.57 -7.89 -9.22
CA THR A 226 6.12 -8.97 -8.40
C THR A 226 5.26 -9.33 -7.21
N SER A 227 4.32 -8.47 -6.83
CA SER A 227 3.32 -8.76 -5.81
C SER A 227 2.18 -9.60 -6.40
N ASP A 228 1.69 -10.55 -5.63
CA ASP A 228 0.50 -11.33 -6.02
C ASP A 228 -0.74 -10.43 -5.88
N VAL A 229 -1.16 -9.84 -7.02
CA VAL A 229 -2.28 -8.90 -7.09
C VAL A 229 -3.43 -9.52 -7.85
N GLU A 230 -4.53 -9.79 -7.15
CA GLU A 230 -5.80 -10.22 -7.72
C GLU A 230 -6.85 -9.10 -7.57
N ILE A 231 -7.50 -8.69 -8.65
CA ILE A 231 -8.61 -7.73 -8.62
C ILE A 231 -9.87 -8.42 -9.17
N ARG A 232 -10.93 -8.46 -8.36
CA ARG A 232 -12.20 -9.08 -8.74
C ARG A 232 -13.09 -8.09 -9.47
N GLN A 233 -13.16 -8.24 -10.79
CA GLN A 233 -13.89 -7.34 -11.68
C GLN A 233 -15.41 -7.30 -11.43
N GLU A 234 -15.97 -8.32 -10.80
CA GLU A 234 -17.39 -8.45 -10.47
C GLU A 234 -17.91 -7.38 -9.49
N TYR A 235 -17.00 -6.68 -8.79
CA TYR A 235 -17.33 -5.61 -7.85
C TYR A 235 -17.13 -4.19 -8.42
N LEU A 236 -16.59 -4.07 -9.63
CA LEU A 236 -16.32 -2.82 -10.33
C LEU A 236 -17.38 -2.55 -11.40
#